data_d2604f94bb7046ba16f766d5423db378
#
_entry.id   d2604f94bb7046ba16f766d5423db378
#
_cell.length_a   1.000
_cell.length_b   1.000
_cell.length_c   1.000
_cell.angle_alpha   90.00
_cell.angle_beta   90.00
_cell.angle_gamma   90.00
#
_symmetry.space_group_name_H-M   'P 1'
#
loop_
_entity.id
_entity.type
_entity.pdbx_description
1 polymer ?
#
loop_
_entity_poly.entity_id
_entity_poly.type
_entity_poly.pdbx_seq_one_letter_code
_entity_poly.pdbx_strand_id
1 'polypeptide(L)'
;MAAELTPLAISVLALLNEQPMHAYEMYQLLVKRHTHWLVKVRPGSLYHTVERLARQNYVRAVGTERAGNRPERTTYEITPEGGDALTRRVEAGIEEYVHEYPLFPVVLSEAHNLEADDAVLRFRSRIVDLERWITEIDEALAGARARQVPEVYWMGGDYLRTQLTSERDWLVTTIERIESKDLAWQPRNKQ
;
A
#
# COMPACT_ATOMS: atom_id res chain seq x y z
N MET A 1 10.35 25.01 -2.19
CA MET A 1 10.54 23.55 -2.00
C MET A 1 9.57 22.85 -2.91
N ALA A 2 10.04 21.92 -3.77
CA ALA A 2 9.15 21.08 -4.56
C ALA A 2 8.28 20.26 -3.60
N ALA A 3 6.96 20.19 -3.85
CA ALA A 3 6.07 19.42 -3.01
C ALA A 3 6.44 17.93 -3.09
N GLU A 4 6.55 17.29 -1.96
CA GLU A 4 6.89 15.88 -1.86
C GLU A 4 5.89 15.00 -2.62
N LEU A 5 6.39 14.00 -3.39
CA LEU A 5 5.53 13.07 -4.11
C LEU A 5 4.80 12.16 -3.12
N THR A 6 3.46 12.16 -3.21
CA THR A 6 2.63 11.22 -2.44
C THR A 6 2.80 9.79 -2.97
N PRO A 7 2.50 8.74 -2.18
CA PRO A 7 2.57 7.34 -2.65
C PRO A 7 1.84 7.10 -3.98
N LEU A 8 0.63 7.67 -4.16
CA LEU A 8 -0.11 7.56 -5.43
C LEU A 8 0.60 8.30 -6.58
N ALA A 9 1.26 9.43 -6.31
CA ALA A 9 2.01 10.16 -7.33
C ALA A 9 3.24 9.36 -7.79
N ILE A 10 3.94 8.69 -6.89
CA ILE A 10 5.04 7.76 -7.22
C ILE A 10 4.52 6.67 -8.16
N SER A 11 3.39 6.03 -7.83
CA SER A 11 2.80 4.96 -8.64
C SER A 11 2.37 5.45 -10.02
N VAL A 12 1.81 6.66 -10.13
CA VAL A 12 1.42 7.26 -11.42
C VAL A 12 2.66 7.55 -12.29
N LEU A 13 3.68 8.19 -11.73
CA LEU A 13 4.92 8.48 -12.46
C LEU A 13 5.63 7.19 -12.90
N ALA A 14 5.64 6.15 -12.05
CA ALA A 14 6.22 4.85 -12.38
C ALA A 14 5.51 4.22 -13.59
N LEU A 15 4.19 4.26 -13.65
CA LEU A 15 3.43 3.77 -14.83
C LEU A 15 3.75 4.58 -16.10
N LEU A 16 3.80 5.91 -16.00
CA LEU A 16 4.10 6.78 -17.13
C LEU A 16 5.55 6.70 -17.57
N ASN A 17 6.46 6.24 -16.70
CA ASN A 17 7.83 5.93 -17.06
C ASN A 17 7.94 4.66 -17.93
N GLU A 18 6.93 3.78 -17.91
CA GLU A 18 6.85 2.61 -18.79
C GLU A 18 6.36 3.02 -20.18
N GLN A 19 5.26 3.77 -20.26
CA GLN A 19 4.67 4.26 -21.51
C GLN A 19 3.63 5.35 -21.26
N PRO A 20 3.35 6.21 -22.24
CA PRO A 20 2.21 7.12 -22.17
C PRO A 20 0.89 6.37 -22.07
N MET A 21 -0.05 6.88 -21.23
CA MET A 21 -1.37 6.27 -21.08
C MET A 21 -2.43 7.22 -20.54
N HIS A 22 -3.69 6.84 -20.66
CA HIS A 22 -4.83 7.57 -20.09
C HIS A 22 -4.97 7.32 -18.59
N ALA A 23 -5.52 8.28 -17.85
CA ALA A 23 -5.75 8.14 -16.41
C ALA A 23 -6.59 6.90 -16.05
N TYR A 24 -7.56 6.51 -16.88
CA TYR A 24 -8.35 5.30 -16.68
C TYR A 24 -7.52 4.02 -16.82
N GLU A 25 -6.60 3.97 -17.78
CA GLU A 25 -5.66 2.84 -17.96
C GLU A 25 -4.72 2.71 -16.76
N MET A 26 -4.20 3.85 -16.27
CA MET A 26 -3.41 3.87 -15.03
C MET A 26 -4.18 3.24 -13.87
N TYR A 27 -5.46 3.63 -13.68
CA TYR A 27 -6.31 3.04 -12.65
C TYR A 27 -6.44 1.53 -12.79
N GLN A 28 -6.75 1.05 -14.00
CA GLN A 28 -6.89 -0.38 -14.27
C GLN A 28 -5.59 -1.14 -14.02
N LEU A 29 -4.44 -0.60 -14.43
CA LEU A 29 -3.14 -1.22 -14.21
C LEU A 29 -2.75 -1.25 -12.73
N LEU A 30 -3.00 -0.17 -11.98
CA LEU A 30 -2.73 -0.13 -10.53
C LEU A 30 -3.55 -1.19 -9.79
N VAL A 31 -4.82 -1.36 -10.15
CA VAL A 31 -5.67 -2.42 -9.57
C VAL A 31 -5.19 -3.81 -10.01
N LYS A 32 -4.94 -4.02 -11.30
CA LYS A 32 -4.47 -5.30 -11.85
C LYS A 32 -3.13 -5.75 -11.28
N ARG A 33 -2.25 -4.81 -10.96
CA ARG A 33 -0.92 -5.05 -10.36
C ARG A 33 -0.96 -5.07 -8.84
N HIS A 34 -2.13 -5.06 -8.23
CA HIS A 34 -2.35 -5.05 -6.79
C HIS A 34 -1.69 -3.88 -6.03
N THR A 35 -1.39 -2.77 -6.71
CA THR A 35 -0.81 -1.57 -6.09
C THR A 35 -1.72 -0.99 -4.98
N HIS A 36 -3.03 -1.30 -5.03
CA HIS A 36 -4.00 -0.90 -4.01
C HIS A 36 -3.75 -1.54 -2.63
N TRP A 37 -2.87 -2.53 -2.52
CA TRP A 37 -2.39 -3.04 -1.23
C TRP A 37 -1.40 -2.08 -0.55
N LEU A 38 -0.65 -1.32 -1.36
CA LEU A 38 0.41 -0.42 -0.89
C LEU A 38 -0.05 1.03 -0.81
N VAL A 39 -1.02 1.42 -1.65
CA VAL A 39 -1.54 2.79 -1.71
C VAL A 39 -3.04 2.80 -1.99
N LYS A 40 -3.76 3.74 -1.36
CA LYS A 40 -5.20 3.88 -1.58
C LYS A 40 -5.49 4.41 -2.98
N VAL A 41 -5.92 3.52 -3.87
CA VAL A 41 -6.26 3.83 -5.27
C VAL A 41 -7.77 4.04 -5.39
N ARG A 42 -8.18 5.27 -5.73
CA ARG A 42 -9.57 5.62 -6.08
C ARG A 42 -9.58 6.43 -7.38
N PRO A 43 -10.57 6.25 -8.27
CA PRO A 43 -10.61 6.98 -9.54
C PRO A 43 -10.44 8.49 -9.37
N GLY A 44 -11.25 9.14 -8.52
CA GLY A 44 -11.18 10.58 -8.28
C GLY A 44 -9.81 11.04 -7.77
N SER A 45 -9.20 10.29 -6.81
CA SER A 45 -7.87 10.62 -6.30
C SER A 45 -6.79 10.51 -7.38
N LEU A 46 -6.94 9.55 -8.31
CA LEU A 46 -6.01 9.39 -9.41
C LEU A 46 -6.07 10.57 -10.38
N TYR A 47 -7.27 10.98 -10.82
CA TYR A 47 -7.43 12.14 -11.72
C TYR A 47 -6.84 13.41 -11.10
N HIS A 48 -7.14 13.69 -9.83
CA HIS A 48 -6.55 14.84 -9.12
C HIS A 48 -5.04 14.75 -9.00
N THR A 49 -4.49 13.53 -8.84
CA THR A 49 -3.04 13.33 -8.78
C THR A 49 -2.39 13.64 -10.14
N VAL A 50 -2.96 13.13 -11.25
CA VAL A 50 -2.47 13.43 -12.62
C VAL A 50 -2.52 14.93 -12.92
N GLU A 51 -3.64 15.61 -12.61
CA GLU A 51 -3.76 17.06 -12.78
C GLU A 51 -2.73 17.83 -11.96
N ARG A 52 -2.46 17.41 -10.72
CA ARG A 52 -1.43 18.03 -9.89
C ARG A 52 -0.04 17.84 -10.47
N LEU A 53 0.28 16.63 -10.94
CA LEU A 53 1.56 16.33 -11.59
C LEU A 53 1.73 17.14 -12.89
N ALA A 54 0.65 17.35 -13.65
CA ALA A 54 0.68 18.20 -14.83
C ALA A 54 0.95 19.67 -14.48
N ARG A 55 0.33 20.20 -13.42
CA ARG A 55 0.63 21.58 -12.94
C ARG A 55 2.07 21.74 -12.44
N GLN A 56 2.70 20.65 -11.99
CA GLN A 56 4.09 20.61 -11.56
C GLN A 56 5.08 20.36 -12.70
N ASN A 57 4.61 20.24 -13.95
CA ASN A 57 5.39 19.86 -15.13
C ASN A 57 6.07 18.48 -15.01
N TYR A 58 5.58 17.58 -14.18
CA TYR A 58 6.11 16.22 -14.08
C TYR A 58 5.49 15.27 -15.11
N VAL A 59 4.32 15.63 -15.61
CA VAL A 59 3.67 14.95 -16.74
C VAL A 59 3.09 15.98 -17.69
N ARG A 60 2.95 15.61 -18.98
CA ARG A 60 2.31 16.46 -19.99
C ARG A 60 1.27 15.69 -20.79
N ALA A 61 0.26 16.36 -21.29
CA ALA A 61 -0.71 15.82 -22.23
C ALA A 61 -0.06 15.74 -23.62
N VAL A 62 -0.15 14.58 -24.28
CA VAL A 62 0.44 14.34 -25.61
C VAL A 62 -0.60 14.00 -26.67
N GLY A 63 -1.85 13.83 -26.30
CA GLY A 63 -2.94 13.60 -27.22
C GLY A 63 -4.28 13.63 -26.50
N THR A 64 -5.30 14.04 -27.21
CA THR A 64 -6.69 13.99 -26.77
C THR A 64 -7.47 13.26 -27.86
N GLU A 65 -7.96 12.08 -27.54
CA GLU A 65 -8.77 11.28 -28.47
C GLU A 65 -10.25 11.39 -28.12
N ARG A 66 -11.05 11.66 -29.14
CA ARG A 66 -12.51 11.62 -29.04
C ARG A 66 -13.05 10.52 -29.94
N ALA A 67 -13.31 9.35 -29.39
CA ALA A 67 -13.90 8.24 -30.12
C ALA A 67 -15.44 8.33 -30.04
N GLY A 68 -16.07 8.97 -31.03
CA GLY A 68 -17.53 9.09 -31.14
C GLY A 68 -18.19 9.82 -29.97
N ASN A 69 -19.20 9.19 -29.34
CA ASN A 69 -19.97 9.75 -28.21
C ASN A 69 -19.35 9.47 -26.82
N ARG A 70 -18.09 9.00 -26.78
CA ARG A 70 -17.38 8.75 -25.50
C ARG A 70 -16.74 10.02 -24.98
N PRO A 71 -16.58 10.16 -23.65
CA PRO A 71 -15.85 11.26 -23.07
C PRO A 71 -14.44 11.37 -23.65
N GLU A 72 -14.00 12.59 -23.84
CA GLU A 72 -12.66 12.93 -24.30
C GLU A 72 -11.60 12.31 -23.37
N ARG A 73 -10.60 11.62 -23.96
CA ARG A 73 -9.54 10.95 -23.19
C ARG A 73 -8.22 11.61 -23.48
N THR A 74 -7.60 12.16 -22.46
CA THR A 74 -6.28 12.76 -22.55
C THR A 74 -5.22 11.71 -22.20
N THR A 75 -4.27 11.51 -23.12
CA THR A 75 -3.06 10.70 -22.88
C THR A 75 -2.00 11.57 -22.23
N TYR A 76 -1.38 11.05 -21.20
CA TYR A 76 -0.28 11.70 -20.50
C TYR A 76 1.01 10.93 -20.69
N GLU A 77 2.13 11.63 -20.70
CA GLU A 77 3.47 11.07 -20.62
C GLU A 77 4.27 11.75 -19.51
N ILE A 78 5.29 11.05 -19.00
CA ILE A 78 6.22 11.62 -18.03
C ILE A 78 7.18 12.60 -18.72
N THR A 79 7.53 13.68 -18.05
CA THR A 79 8.58 14.61 -18.50
C THR A 79 9.94 14.19 -17.94
N PRO A 80 11.08 14.70 -18.46
CA PRO A 80 12.38 14.50 -17.83
C PRO A 80 12.40 14.90 -16.35
N GLU A 81 11.79 16.04 -16.02
CA GLU A 81 11.67 16.54 -14.64
C GLU A 81 10.85 15.60 -13.75
N GLY A 82 9.79 14.97 -14.32
CA GLY A 82 8.99 13.96 -13.63
C GLY A 82 9.79 12.67 -13.36
N GLY A 83 10.59 12.24 -14.33
CA GLY A 83 11.52 11.10 -14.18
C GLY A 83 12.54 11.33 -13.07
N ASP A 84 13.19 12.50 -13.09
CA ASP A 84 14.13 12.90 -12.04
C ASP A 84 13.48 12.99 -10.66
N ALA A 85 12.25 13.53 -10.59
CA ALA A 85 11.51 13.62 -9.34
C ALA A 85 11.14 12.23 -8.79
N LEU A 86 10.76 11.30 -9.68
CA LEU A 86 10.50 9.91 -9.30
C LEU A 86 11.76 9.25 -8.74
N THR A 87 12.88 9.34 -9.45
CA THR A 87 14.15 8.74 -9.04
C THR A 87 14.58 9.25 -7.67
N ARG A 88 14.68 10.58 -7.49
CA ARG A 88 15.03 11.17 -6.19
C ARG A 88 14.10 10.75 -5.06
N ARG A 89 12.79 10.63 -5.32
CA ARG A 89 11.85 10.23 -4.28
C ARG A 89 11.99 8.76 -3.90
N VAL A 90 12.31 7.89 -4.87
CA VAL A 90 12.57 6.47 -4.62
C VAL A 90 13.86 6.30 -3.82
N GLU A 91 14.95 6.99 -4.22
CA GLU A 91 16.23 6.98 -3.51
C GLU A 91 16.06 7.40 -2.05
N ALA A 92 15.47 8.58 -1.80
CA ALA A 92 15.22 9.07 -0.46
C ALA A 92 14.31 8.13 0.34
N GLY A 93 13.26 7.57 -0.29
CA GLY A 93 12.31 6.67 0.40
C GLY A 93 12.89 5.30 0.75
N ILE A 94 13.96 4.87 0.08
CA ILE A 94 14.69 3.64 0.43
C ILE A 94 15.74 3.92 1.51
N GLU A 95 16.40 5.07 1.44
CA GLU A 95 17.51 5.43 2.33
C GLU A 95 17.02 5.92 3.71
N GLU A 96 15.95 6.70 3.73
CA GLU A 96 15.46 7.34 4.95
C GLU A 96 14.45 6.44 5.69
N TYR A 97 14.74 6.13 6.95
CA TYR A 97 13.74 5.54 7.83
C TYR A 97 12.78 6.62 8.34
N VAL A 98 11.54 6.57 7.88
CA VAL A 98 10.45 7.44 8.38
C VAL A 98 9.65 6.67 9.41
N HIS A 99 9.61 7.17 10.66
CA HIS A 99 8.77 6.58 11.69
C HIS A 99 7.29 6.92 11.41
N GLU A 100 6.53 5.90 11.00
CA GLU A 100 5.08 6.00 10.90
C GLU A 100 4.44 5.73 12.26
N TYR A 101 3.26 6.30 12.47
CA TYR A 101 2.49 6.11 13.71
C TYR A 101 1.24 5.26 13.45
N PRO A 102 1.38 3.95 13.22
CA PRO A 102 0.23 3.08 12.93
C PRO A 102 -0.67 2.94 14.17
N LEU A 103 -1.98 2.85 13.94
CA LEU A 103 -2.97 2.76 15.01
C LEU A 103 -2.81 1.50 15.87
N PHE A 104 -2.45 0.36 15.26
CA PHE A 104 -2.46 -0.93 15.95
C PHE A 104 -1.53 -0.98 17.17
N PRO A 105 -0.26 -0.57 17.13
CA PRO A 105 0.59 -0.51 18.31
C PRO A 105 0.02 0.37 19.43
N VAL A 106 -0.66 1.47 19.09
CA VAL A 106 -1.28 2.35 20.07
C VAL A 106 -2.43 1.65 20.79
N VAL A 107 -3.36 1.01 20.06
CA VAL A 107 -4.47 0.29 20.71
C VAL A 107 -4.00 -0.96 21.43
N LEU A 108 -2.90 -1.58 20.97
CA LEU A 108 -2.28 -2.73 21.61
C LEU A 108 -1.67 -2.35 22.97
N SER A 109 -1.00 -1.18 23.07
CA SER A 109 -0.46 -0.69 24.35
C SER A 109 -1.55 -0.44 25.40
N GLU A 110 -2.79 -0.22 24.96
CA GLU A 110 -3.96 0.00 25.79
C GLU A 110 -4.86 -1.25 25.96
N ALA A 111 -4.43 -2.40 25.43
CA ALA A 111 -5.22 -3.65 25.45
C ALA A 111 -5.52 -4.13 26.86
N HIS A 112 -4.71 -3.75 27.86
CA HIS A 112 -4.93 -4.02 29.29
C HIS A 112 -6.21 -3.40 29.85
N ASN A 113 -6.92 -2.53 29.11
CA ASN A 113 -8.24 -2.03 29.47
C ASN A 113 -9.37 -3.02 29.15
N LEU A 114 -9.06 -4.15 28.49
CA LEU A 114 -9.98 -5.26 28.24
C LEU A 114 -9.72 -6.40 29.22
N GLU A 115 -10.75 -7.22 29.47
CA GLU A 115 -10.56 -8.50 30.13
C GLU A 115 -9.75 -9.45 29.21
N ALA A 116 -9.03 -10.41 29.77
CA ALA A 116 -8.15 -11.30 29.01
C ALA A 116 -8.88 -12.04 27.88
N ASP A 117 -10.04 -12.61 28.18
CA ASP A 117 -10.85 -13.36 27.22
C ASP A 117 -11.33 -12.48 26.04
N ASP A 118 -11.71 -11.23 26.35
CA ASP A 118 -12.12 -10.25 25.35
C ASP A 118 -10.95 -9.85 24.45
N ALA A 119 -9.76 -9.65 25.00
CA ALA A 119 -8.54 -9.35 24.25
C ALA A 119 -8.17 -10.52 23.34
N VAL A 120 -8.17 -11.75 23.83
CA VAL A 120 -7.92 -12.98 23.06
C VAL A 120 -8.92 -13.10 21.92
N LEU A 121 -10.21 -12.87 22.16
CA LEU A 121 -11.23 -12.89 21.11
C LEU A 121 -10.91 -11.89 19.98
N ARG A 122 -10.52 -10.65 20.32
CA ARG A 122 -10.16 -9.61 19.33
C ARG A 122 -8.88 -9.96 18.57
N PHE A 123 -7.89 -10.51 19.24
CA PHE A 123 -6.65 -10.98 18.59
C PHE A 123 -6.94 -12.11 17.59
N ARG A 124 -7.78 -13.07 17.95
CA ARG A 124 -8.21 -14.14 17.03
C ARG A 124 -8.94 -13.59 15.80
N SER A 125 -9.84 -12.63 16.00
CA SER A 125 -10.54 -11.97 14.88
C SER A 125 -9.55 -11.26 13.94
N ARG A 126 -8.53 -10.58 14.50
CA ARG A 126 -7.49 -9.94 13.70
C ARG A 126 -6.63 -10.94 12.93
N ILE A 127 -6.31 -12.09 13.54
CA ILE A 127 -5.57 -13.17 12.86
C ILE A 127 -6.33 -13.63 11.61
N VAL A 128 -7.64 -13.83 11.70
CA VAL A 128 -8.47 -14.22 10.53
C VAL A 128 -8.35 -13.20 9.39
N ASP A 129 -8.39 -11.91 9.71
CA ASP A 129 -8.21 -10.86 8.69
C ASP A 129 -6.79 -10.86 8.09
N LEU A 130 -5.76 -11.04 8.92
CA LEU A 130 -4.37 -11.12 8.46
C LEU A 130 -4.15 -12.35 7.55
N GLU A 131 -4.68 -13.52 7.92
CA GLU A 131 -4.57 -14.75 7.13
C GLU A 131 -5.25 -14.61 5.77
N ARG A 132 -6.40 -13.94 5.70
CA ARG A 132 -7.05 -13.64 4.42
C ARG A 132 -6.15 -12.78 3.54
N TRP A 133 -5.59 -11.70 4.09
CA TRP A 133 -4.68 -10.83 3.34
C TRP A 133 -3.40 -11.56 2.89
N ILE A 134 -2.80 -12.36 3.76
CA ILE A 134 -1.62 -13.18 3.44
C ILE A 134 -1.95 -14.13 2.27
N THR A 135 -3.11 -14.80 2.32
CA THR A 135 -3.55 -15.71 1.25
C THR A 135 -3.72 -14.98 -0.08
N GLU A 136 -4.39 -13.83 -0.10
CA GLU A 136 -4.56 -13.03 -1.33
C GLU A 136 -3.21 -12.62 -1.93
N ILE A 137 -2.24 -12.21 -1.08
CA ILE A 137 -0.90 -11.83 -1.54
C ILE A 137 -0.15 -13.07 -2.06
N ASP A 138 -0.19 -14.20 -1.35
CA ASP A 138 0.47 -15.44 -1.76
C ASP A 138 -0.02 -15.92 -3.14
N GLU A 139 -1.33 -15.87 -3.41
CA GLU A 139 -1.91 -16.21 -4.70
C GLU A 139 -1.40 -15.28 -5.81
N ALA A 140 -1.34 -13.98 -5.56
CA ALA A 140 -0.86 -13.01 -6.55
C ALA A 140 0.64 -13.18 -6.83
N LEU A 141 1.46 -13.43 -5.79
CA LEU A 141 2.90 -13.70 -5.92
C LEU A 141 3.15 -15.02 -6.66
N ALA A 142 2.39 -16.07 -6.36
CA ALA A 142 2.45 -17.34 -7.09
C ALA A 142 2.11 -17.14 -8.57
N GLY A 143 1.07 -16.35 -8.87
CA GLY A 143 0.72 -15.98 -10.23
C GLY A 143 1.81 -15.16 -10.95
N ALA A 144 2.50 -14.26 -10.25
CA ALA A 144 3.62 -13.52 -10.82
C ALA A 144 4.80 -14.44 -11.15
N ARG A 145 5.16 -15.34 -10.23
CA ARG A 145 6.21 -16.36 -10.46
C ARG A 145 5.88 -17.27 -11.63
N ALA A 146 4.65 -17.77 -11.73
CA ALA A 146 4.21 -18.64 -12.82
C ALA A 146 4.30 -17.94 -14.19
N ARG A 147 4.11 -16.63 -14.24
CA ARG A 147 4.29 -15.82 -15.46
C ARG A 147 5.73 -15.34 -15.66
N GLN A 148 6.66 -15.78 -14.83
CA GLN A 148 8.08 -15.39 -14.88
C GLN A 148 8.29 -13.86 -14.80
N VAL A 149 7.43 -13.15 -14.04
CA VAL A 149 7.62 -11.72 -13.78
C VAL A 149 8.87 -11.55 -12.90
N PRO A 150 9.84 -10.70 -13.31
CA PRO A 150 11.03 -10.46 -12.50
C PRO A 150 10.68 -10.02 -11.09
N GLU A 151 11.42 -10.53 -10.10
CA GLU A 151 11.15 -10.34 -8.66
C GLU A 151 11.09 -8.88 -8.24
N VAL A 152 11.90 -8.04 -8.82
CA VAL A 152 11.94 -6.60 -8.55
C VAL A 152 10.58 -5.90 -8.71
N TYR A 153 9.67 -6.45 -9.54
CA TYR A 153 8.34 -5.88 -9.77
C TYR A 153 7.29 -6.31 -8.74
N TRP A 154 7.58 -7.30 -7.90
CA TRP A 154 6.63 -7.77 -6.87
C TRP A 154 7.24 -7.83 -5.46
N MET A 155 8.52 -7.45 -5.29
CA MET A 155 9.19 -7.44 -3.97
C MET A 155 8.46 -6.60 -2.92
N GLY A 156 7.77 -5.52 -3.32
CA GLY A 156 6.96 -4.72 -2.41
C GLY A 156 5.76 -5.49 -1.81
N GLY A 157 5.15 -6.39 -2.61
CA GLY A 157 4.12 -7.31 -2.13
C GLY A 157 4.68 -8.37 -1.18
N ASP A 158 5.85 -8.91 -1.47
CA ASP A 158 6.53 -9.87 -0.60
C ASP A 158 6.96 -9.24 0.73
N TYR A 159 7.42 -8.01 0.71
CA TYR A 159 7.71 -7.23 1.93
C TYR A 159 6.44 -7.05 2.79
N LEU A 160 5.32 -6.64 2.18
CA LEU A 160 4.03 -6.51 2.89
C LEU A 160 3.58 -7.84 3.49
N ARG A 161 3.67 -8.94 2.73
CA ARG A 161 3.38 -10.29 3.19
C ARG A 161 4.19 -10.65 4.43
N THR A 162 5.49 -10.35 4.41
CA THR A 162 6.41 -10.63 5.54
C THR A 162 5.97 -9.87 6.80
N GLN A 163 5.61 -8.61 6.68
CA GLN A 163 5.10 -7.82 7.81
C GLN A 163 3.81 -8.41 8.39
N LEU A 164 2.83 -8.74 7.54
CA LEU A 164 1.56 -9.34 7.98
C LEU A 164 1.76 -10.70 8.64
N THR A 165 2.66 -11.52 8.11
CA THR A 165 3.02 -12.83 8.69
C THR A 165 3.65 -12.66 10.07
N SER A 166 4.59 -11.73 10.21
CA SER A 166 5.23 -11.43 11.49
C SER A 166 4.22 -10.95 12.54
N GLU A 167 3.28 -10.11 12.15
CA GLU A 167 2.22 -9.64 13.05
C GLU A 167 1.29 -10.80 13.47
N ARG A 168 0.88 -11.66 12.53
CA ARG A 168 0.07 -12.84 12.81
C ARG A 168 0.77 -13.76 13.80
N ASP A 169 2.03 -14.10 13.57
CA ASP A 169 2.79 -15.03 14.41
C ASP A 169 3.00 -14.47 15.82
N TRP A 170 3.24 -13.17 15.92
CA TRP A 170 3.31 -12.49 17.20
C TRP A 170 1.99 -12.56 17.97
N LEU A 171 0.85 -12.38 17.30
CA LEU A 171 -0.48 -12.47 17.91
C LEU A 171 -0.78 -13.91 18.39
N VAL A 172 -0.44 -14.93 17.57
CA VAL A 172 -0.59 -16.35 17.95
C VAL A 172 0.19 -16.63 19.21
N THR A 173 1.47 -16.30 19.24
CA THR A 173 2.33 -16.48 20.42
C THR A 173 1.81 -15.72 21.64
N THR A 174 1.29 -14.52 21.44
CA THR A 174 0.75 -13.69 22.54
C THR A 174 -0.52 -14.32 23.13
N ILE A 175 -1.42 -14.86 22.30
CA ILE A 175 -2.60 -15.59 22.76
C ILE A 175 -2.20 -16.80 23.60
N GLU A 176 -1.28 -17.63 23.09
CA GLU A 176 -0.79 -18.81 23.80
C GLU A 176 -0.23 -18.46 25.19
N ARG A 177 0.52 -17.36 25.29
CA ARG A 177 1.07 -16.87 26.56
C ARG A 177 0.01 -16.35 27.52
N ILE A 178 -1.05 -15.73 27.02
CA ILE A 178 -2.20 -15.29 27.85
C ILE A 178 -2.94 -16.51 28.38
N GLU A 179 -3.26 -17.47 27.53
CA GLU A 179 -4.02 -18.69 27.87
C GLU A 179 -3.25 -19.61 28.83
N SER A 180 -1.94 -19.74 28.66
CA SER A 180 -1.05 -20.50 29.56
C SER A 180 -0.74 -19.76 30.86
N LYS A 181 -1.14 -18.49 30.98
CA LYS A 181 -0.82 -17.57 32.12
C LYS A 181 0.68 -17.23 32.23
N ASP A 182 1.48 -17.50 31.22
CA ASP A 182 2.87 -17.02 31.11
C ASP A 182 2.92 -15.50 30.98
N LEU A 183 1.99 -14.94 30.24
CA LEU A 183 1.73 -13.50 30.23
C LEU A 183 0.60 -13.16 31.22
N ALA A 184 0.98 -12.65 32.40
CA ALA A 184 0.01 -12.21 33.40
C ALA A 184 -0.81 -11.02 32.87
N TRP A 185 -2.10 -11.26 32.58
CA TRP A 185 -3.01 -10.24 32.16
C TRP A 185 -3.67 -9.59 33.40
N GLN A 186 -3.33 -8.35 33.67
CA GLN A 186 -3.91 -7.60 34.78
C GLN A 186 -4.66 -6.38 34.22
N PRO A 187 -6.00 -6.43 34.17
CA PRO A 187 -6.79 -5.25 33.85
C PRO A 187 -6.47 -4.13 34.84
N ARG A 188 -6.33 -2.91 34.34
CA ARG A 188 -6.06 -1.76 35.18
C ARG A 188 -7.25 -1.57 36.14
N ASN A 189 -7.07 -1.81 37.44
CA ASN A 189 -8.08 -1.56 38.45
C ASN A 189 -8.58 -0.11 38.28
N LYS A 190 -9.89 0.06 38.03
CA LYS A 190 -10.55 1.36 38.17
C LYS A 190 -10.44 1.76 39.62
N GLN A 191 -9.50 2.64 39.96
CA GLN A 191 -9.50 3.36 41.23
C GLN A 191 -10.66 4.38 41.26
#